data_a17fc3a399f2484ef94e53883cb2acf1
#
_entry.id   a17fc3a399f2484ef94e53883cb2acf1
#
_cell.length_a   1.000
_cell.length_b   1.000
_cell.length_c   1.000
_cell.angle_alpha   90.00
_cell.angle_beta   90.00
_cell.angle_gamma   90.00
#
_symmetry.space_group_name_H-M   'P 1'
#
loop_
_entity.id
_entity.type
_entity.pdbx_description
1 polymer ?
#
loop_
_entity_poly.entity_id
_entity_poly.type
_entity_poly.pdbx_seq_one_letter_code
_entity_poly.pdbx_strand_id
1 'polypeptide(L)'
;MDGTIYLGKDLIPGTLEAFEYLNKHNIEYVFFTNNSSHDLEFYHKKVSDFGIKCSLEHNFYSSTEVTISHLQKLGIEKLYCVGNKCLKDKLRKYFEVIDRYDPNFEIEAVVAGFSTELVYDELKGACLYLELKDVPFIATNGDWRCPIEDGLYIPDCGGMCEWIYRCTGKKATVMGKPNPEIIDYLAEQFNVKKEEVMVVGDRLYTDILVGVNAKVDSLCVLSGESSLEDVKAYEHQPTYILDSIKDLPDLLEK
;
A
#
# COMPACT_ATOMS: atom_id res chain seq x y z
N MET A 1 -1.35 -0.75 -9.45
CA MET A 1 -1.25 0.23 -10.58
C MET A 1 -0.27 -0.25 -11.63
N ASP A 2 1.03 -0.37 -11.30
CA ASP A 2 2.01 -0.98 -12.19
C ASP A 2 1.63 -2.46 -12.38
N GLY A 3 1.69 -2.97 -13.61
CA GLY A 3 1.18 -4.29 -13.98
C GLY A 3 -0.33 -4.39 -14.19
N THR A 4 -1.10 -3.43 -13.68
CA THR A 4 -2.57 -3.44 -13.75
C THR A 4 -3.11 -2.44 -14.77
N ILE A 5 -2.63 -1.19 -14.73
CA ILE A 5 -3.09 -0.11 -15.62
C ILE A 5 -1.96 0.44 -16.51
N TYR A 6 -0.72 0.29 -16.12
CA TYR A 6 0.48 0.62 -16.91
C TYR A 6 1.62 -0.35 -16.60
N LEU A 7 2.63 -0.42 -17.48
CA LEU A 7 3.91 -1.07 -17.27
C LEU A 7 5.02 -0.01 -17.42
N GLY A 8 5.67 0.32 -16.33
CA GLY A 8 6.69 1.36 -16.33
C GLY A 8 6.16 2.70 -16.84
N LYS A 9 6.50 3.05 -18.11
CA LYS A 9 6.09 4.32 -18.77
C LYS A 9 4.96 4.13 -19.78
N ASP A 10 4.52 2.91 -20.02
CA ASP A 10 3.57 2.57 -21.08
C ASP A 10 2.22 2.19 -20.48
N LEU A 11 1.15 2.80 -20.98
CA LEU A 11 -0.21 2.44 -20.60
C LEU A 11 -0.56 1.06 -21.18
N ILE A 12 -1.17 0.19 -20.37
CA ILE A 12 -1.68 -1.09 -20.86
C ILE A 12 -2.83 -0.84 -21.85
N PRO A 13 -2.82 -1.46 -23.04
CA PRO A 13 -3.87 -1.26 -24.03
C PRO A 13 -5.27 -1.56 -23.50
N GLY A 14 -6.24 -0.69 -23.80
CA GLY A 14 -7.62 -0.79 -23.35
C GLY A 14 -7.90 -0.20 -21.95
N THR A 15 -6.86 0.31 -21.28
CA THR A 15 -7.05 0.94 -19.93
C THR A 15 -7.95 2.18 -20.01
N LEU A 16 -7.75 3.06 -21.00
CA LEU A 16 -8.57 4.28 -21.13
C LEU A 16 -10.04 3.94 -21.32
N GLU A 17 -10.33 2.98 -22.20
CA GLU A 17 -11.69 2.50 -22.47
C GLU A 17 -12.35 1.90 -21.22
N ALA A 18 -11.58 1.16 -20.41
CA ALA A 18 -12.09 0.62 -19.15
C ALA A 18 -12.45 1.76 -18.16
N PHE A 19 -11.59 2.77 -18.00
CA PHE A 19 -11.89 3.90 -17.11
C PHE A 19 -13.00 4.82 -17.67
N GLU A 20 -13.13 4.97 -18.98
CA GLU A 20 -14.26 5.65 -19.60
C GLU A 20 -15.58 4.92 -19.30
N TYR A 21 -15.58 3.59 -19.36
CA TYR A 21 -16.72 2.77 -18.97
C TYR A 21 -17.09 2.98 -17.50
N LEU A 22 -16.14 2.90 -16.56
CA LEU A 22 -16.37 3.13 -15.13
C LEU A 22 -17.00 4.50 -14.89
N ASN A 23 -16.43 5.56 -15.48
CA ASN A 23 -16.94 6.92 -15.36
C ASN A 23 -18.37 7.07 -15.93
N LYS A 24 -18.65 6.47 -17.09
CA LYS A 24 -19.97 6.50 -17.73
C LYS A 24 -21.05 5.83 -16.87
N HIS A 25 -20.68 4.78 -16.14
CA HIS A 25 -21.61 4.02 -15.31
C HIS A 25 -21.61 4.45 -13.84
N ASN A 26 -20.89 5.54 -13.50
CA ASN A 26 -20.74 6.05 -12.12
C ASN A 26 -20.21 4.98 -11.16
N ILE A 27 -19.29 4.15 -11.62
CA ILE A 27 -18.58 3.17 -10.79
C ILE A 27 -17.36 3.88 -10.21
N GLU A 28 -17.33 3.99 -8.88
CA GLU A 28 -16.21 4.60 -8.15
C GLU A 28 -14.96 3.72 -8.25
N TYR A 29 -13.79 4.35 -8.30
CA TYR A 29 -12.53 3.64 -8.28
C TYR A 29 -11.44 4.41 -7.53
N VAL A 30 -10.53 3.67 -6.94
CA VAL A 30 -9.37 4.22 -6.23
C VAL A 30 -8.08 3.54 -6.68
N PHE A 31 -7.02 4.31 -6.73
CA PHE A 31 -5.65 3.83 -6.91
C PHE A 31 -4.99 3.70 -5.55
N PHE A 32 -4.75 2.47 -5.13
CA PHE A 32 -4.08 2.19 -3.87
C PHE A 32 -2.64 1.73 -4.09
N THR A 33 -1.70 2.30 -3.33
CA THR A 33 -0.28 1.92 -3.38
C THR A 33 0.28 1.59 -1.99
N ASN A 34 1.12 0.55 -1.92
CA ASN A 34 1.94 0.28 -0.73
C ASN A 34 3.17 1.19 -0.64
N ASN A 35 3.56 1.80 -1.76
CA ASN A 35 4.79 2.56 -1.82
C ASN A 35 4.62 3.94 -1.16
N SER A 36 5.34 4.15 -0.06
CA SER A 36 5.39 5.39 0.71
C SER A 36 6.56 6.31 0.32
N SER A 37 7.32 5.97 -0.75
CA SER A 37 8.50 6.76 -1.17
C SER A 37 8.15 8.04 -1.90
N HIS A 38 6.99 8.09 -2.53
CA HIS A 38 6.46 9.26 -3.23
C HIS A 38 5.16 9.72 -2.57
N ASP A 39 4.85 10.99 -2.75
CA ASP A 39 3.53 11.54 -2.42
C ASP A 39 2.46 11.09 -3.43
N LEU A 40 1.21 11.31 -3.08
CA LEU A 40 0.09 10.93 -3.95
C LEU A 40 0.02 11.83 -5.20
N GLU A 41 0.56 13.04 -5.14
CA GLU A 41 0.69 13.98 -6.26
C GLU A 41 1.52 13.38 -7.40
N PHE A 42 2.60 12.67 -7.08
CA PHE A 42 3.41 11.97 -8.09
C PHE A 42 2.58 10.92 -8.84
N TYR A 43 1.83 10.09 -8.13
CA TYR A 43 0.98 9.07 -8.76
C TYR A 43 -0.20 9.67 -9.52
N HIS A 44 -0.83 10.71 -8.97
CA HIS A 44 -1.90 11.45 -9.64
C HIS A 44 -1.41 12.05 -10.97
N LYS A 45 -0.25 12.71 -10.94
CA LYS A 45 0.34 13.26 -12.17
C LYS A 45 0.59 12.16 -13.20
N LYS A 46 1.21 11.06 -12.80
CA LYS A 46 1.52 9.93 -13.70
C LYS A 46 0.27 9.35 -14.36
N VAL A 47 -0.79 9.11 -13.58
CA VAL A 47 -2.06 8.55 -14.08
C VAL A 47 -2.79 9.56 -14.97
N SER A 48 -2.79 10.84 -14.59
CA SER A 48 -3.38 11.92 -15.38
C SER A 48 -2.66 12.14 -16.71
N ASP A 49 -1.32 12.02 -16.72
CA ASP A 49 -0.51 12.15 -17.95
C ASP A 49 -0.86 11.03 -18.97
N PHE A 50 -1.36 9.88 -18.52
CA PHE A 50 -1.91 8.83 -19.39
C PHE A 50 -3.32 9.15 -19.94
N GLY A 51 -3.97 10.21 -19.47
CA GLY A 51 -5.31 10.62 -19.91
C GLY A 51 -6.47 10.07 -19.07
N ILE A 52 -6.20 9.35 -17.97
CA ILE A 52 -7.23 8.87 -17.04
C ILE A 52 -7.75 10.06 -16.22
N LYS A 53 -9.05 10.31 -16.27
CA LYS A 53 -9.70 11.37 -15.50
C LYS A 53 -9.80 10.95 -14.02
N CYS A 54 -9.03 11.58 -13.16
CA CYS A 54 -8.99 11.27 -11.74
C CYS A 54 -8.71 12.53 -10.92
N SER A 55 -9.12 12.51 -9.66
CA SER A 55 -8.86 13.57 -8.68
C SER A 55 -7.87 13.07 -7.64
N LEU A 56 -6.90 13.88 -7.27
CA LEU A 56 -5.92 13.56 -6.25
C LEU A 56 -6.59 13.19 -4.91
N GLU A 57 -7.54 14.00 -4.48
CA GLU A 57 -8.18 13.87 -3.16
C GLU A 57 -9.17 12.71 -3.09
N HIS A 58 -9.73 12.31 -4.24
CA HIS A 58 -10.80 11.32 -4.30
C HIS A 58 -10.31 9.93 -4.74
N ASN A 59 -9.33 9.87 -5.66
CA ASN A 59 -8.98 8.59 -6.27
C ASN A 59 -7.65 8.00 -5.79
N PHE A 60 -6.84 8.71 -4.98
CA PHE A 60 -5.50 8.23 -4.60
C PHE A 60 -5.37 8.02 -3.11
N TYR A 61 -4.96 6.79 -2.75
CA TYR A 61 -4.70 6.39 -1.37
C TYR A 61 -3.42 5.56 -1.28
N SER A 62 -2.76 5.63 -0.15
CA SER A 62 -1.59 4.81 0.13
C SER A 62 -1.69 4.12 1.49
N SER A 63 -0.79 3.19 1.74
CA SER A 63 -0.64 2.57 3.05
C SER A 63 -0.31 3.57 4.16
N THR A 64 0.21 4.75 3.82
CA THR A 64 0.47 5.83 4.79
C THR A 64 -0.82 6.40 5.37
N GLU A 65 -1.88 6.63 4.55
CA GLU A 65 -3.18 7.10 5.03
C GLU A 65 -3.83 6.07 5.95
N VAL A 66 -3.76 4.79 5.60
CA VAL A 66 -4.26 3.69 6.45
C VAL A 66 -3.49 3.66 7.77
N THR A 67 -2.16 3.81 7.72
CA THR A 67 -1.31 3.87 8.93
C THR A 67 -1.72 5.04 9.83
N ILE A 68 -1.92 6.23 9.26
CA ILE A 68 -2.37 7.41 10.02
C ILE A 68 -3.73 7.15 10.69
N SER A 69 -4.70 6.64 9.93
CA SER A 69 -6.02 6.31 10.47
C SER A 69 -5.95 5.29 11.61
N HIS A 70 -5.14 4.24 11.43
CA HIS A 70 -4.93 3.22 12.46
C HIS A 70 -4.32 3.82 13.74
N LEU A 71 -3.26 4.63 13.62
CA LEU A 71 -2.63 5.30 14.76
C LEU A 71 -3.59 6.24 15.49
N GLN A 72 -4.42 6.99 14.76
CA GLN A 72 -5.45 7.86 15.33
C GLN A 72 -6.52 7.05 16.08
N LYS A 73 -6.97 5.91 15.54
CA LYS A 73 -7.91 5.00 16.20
C LYS A 73 -7.33 4.42 17.51
N LEU A 74 -6.01 4.25 17.58
CA LEU A 74 -5.31 3.83 18.81
C LEU A 74 -5.07 4.99 19.81
N GLY A 75 -5.36 6.23 19.43
CA GLY A 75 -5.13 7.41 20.27
C GLY A 75 -3.65 7.79 20.42
N ILE A 76 -2.80 7.40 19.46
CA ILE A 76 -1.38 7.72 19.43
C ILE A 76 -1.19 9.21 19.12
N GLU A 77 -0.32 9.88 19.87
CA GLU A 77 0.07 11.28 19.65
C GLU A 77 1.57 11.42 19.33
N LYS A 78 2.40 10.52 19.89
CA LYS A 78 3.87 10.60 19.82
C LYS A 78 4.47 9.32 19.29
N LEU A 79 5.29 9.43 18.24
CA LEU A 79 5.89 8.25 17.63
C LEU A 79 7.36 8.43 17.22
N TYR A 80 8.05 7.30 17.15
CA TYR A 80 9.35 7.19 16.51
C TYR A 80 9.20 6.67 15.08
N CYS A 81 9.84 7.33 14.10
CA CYS A 81 9.71 6.94 12.70
C CYS A 81 11.04 6.55 12.07
N VAL A 82 11.07 5.35 11.48
CA VAL A 82 12.09 4.89 10.54
C VAL A 82 11.51 5.01 9.14
N GLY A 83 12.05 5.89 8.30
CA GLY A 83 11.50 6.10 6.96
C GLY A 83 12.13 7.29 6.25
N ASN A 84 11.76 7.50 5.00
CA ASN A 84 12.23 8.65 4.25
C ASN A 84 11.59 9.97 4.73
N LYS A 85 12.11 11.08 4.21
CA LYS A 85 11.62 12.42 4.55
C LYS A 85 10.13 12.59 4.21
N CYS A 86 9.65 12.05 3.08
CA CYS A 86 8.26 12.17 2.66
C CYS A 86 7.30 11.57 3.69
N LEU A 87 7.58 10.34 4.15
CA LEU A 87 6.78 9.69 5.20
C LEU A 87 6.81 10.48 6.52
N LYS A 88 8.00 10.89 6.98
CA LYS A 88 8.17 11.65 8.21
C LYS A 88 7.39 12.97 8.18
N ASP A 89 7.48 13.71 7.10
CA ASP A 89 6.77 14.98 6.93
C ASP A 89 5.24 14.79 6.87
N LYS A 90 4.77 13.70 6.27
CA LYS A 90 3.35 13.36 6.25
C LYS A 90 2.86 13.04 7.66
N LEU A 91 3.58 12.20 8.41
CA LEU A 91 3.22 11.83 9.80
C LEU A 91 3.25 13.05 10.73
N ARG A 92 4.20 13.98 10.57
CA ARG A 92 4.29 15.22 11.37
C ARG A 92 3.08 16.16 11.25
N LYS A 93 2.24 15.98 10.24
CA LYS A 93 0.97 16.72 10.13
C LYS A 93 -0.07 16.28 11.16
N TYR A 94 0.09 15.09 11.73
CA TYR A 94 -0.89 14.44 12.60
C TYR A 94 -0.34 14.08 13.97
N PHE A 95 1.00 13.89 14.10
CA PHE A 95 1.66 13.35 15.28
C PHE A 95 2.92 14.13 15.61
N GLU A 96 3.36 14.05 16.86
CA GLU A 96 4.70 14.45 17.26
C GLU A 96 5.67 13.33 16.88
N VAL A 97 6.56 13.58 15.91
CA VAL A 97 7.43 12.56 15.29
C VAL A 97 8.89 12.86 15.54
N ILE A 98 9.59 11.92 16.15
CA ILE A 98 11.05 11.91 16.20
C ILE A 98 11.65 10.78 15.36
N ASP A 99 12.87 10.96 14.87
CA ASP A 99 13.64 10.02 14.05
C ASP A 99 15.05 9.78 14.60
N ARG A 100 15.33 10.31 15.80
CA ARG A 100 16.54 10.03 16.58
C ARG A 100 16.16 9.61 17.99
N TYR A 101 16.89 8.63 18.52
CA TYR A 101 16.65 8.16 19.87
C TYR A 101 16.95 9.27 20.90
N ASP A 102 15.94 9.56 21.74
CA ASP A 102 16.04 10.42 22.92
C ASP A 102 15.45 9.67 24.12
N PRO A 103 16.26 9.31 25.14
CA PRO A 103 15.77 8.56 26.29
C PRO A 103 14.75 9.34 27.14
N ASN A 104 14.66 10.65 26.97
CA ASN A 104 13.70 11.50 27.69
C ASN A 104 12.39 11.72 26.92
N PHE A 105 12.31 11.25 25.66
CA PHE A 105 11.11 11.38 24.86
C PHE A 105 10.23 10.13 25.00
N GLU A 106 9.01 10.33 25.45
CA GLU A 106 8.04 9.26 25.63
C GLU A 106 7.29 9.01 24.31
N ILE A 107 7.64 7.93 23.61
CA ILE A 107 6.89 7.49 22.43
C ILE A 107 5.77 6.54 22.82
N GLU A 108 4.77 6.44 21.96
CA GLU A 108 3.60 5.56 22.07
C GLU A 108 3.54 4.53 20.95
N ALA A 109 4.33 4.73 19.88
CA ALA A 109 4.47 3.77 18.78
C ALA A 109 5.81 3.93 18.08
N VAL A 110 6.26 2.84 17.43
CA VAL A 110 7.33 2.85 16.40
C VAL A 110 6.69 2.60 15.04
N VAL A 111 6.99 3.47 14.07
CA VAL A 111 6.51 3.34 12.69
C VAL A 111 7.69 3.14 11.76
N ALA A 112 7.61 2.14 10.87
CA ALA A 112 8.58 1.92 9.80
C ALA A 112 7.90 2.07 8.42
N GLY A 113 8.62 2.66 7.48
CA GLY A 113 8.23 2.74 6.09
C GLY A 113 9.45 2.69 5.17
N PHE A 114 9.20 2.61 3.86
CA PHE A 114 10.27 2.58 2.87
C PHE A 114 11.22 3.76 3.02
N SER A 115 12.52 3.50 2.93
CA SER A 115 13.54 4.55 2.98
C SER A 115 14.76 4.21 2.13
N THR A 116 15.09 5.11 1.22
CA THR A 116 16.39 5.15 0.53
C THR A 116 17.42 6.03 1.26
N GLU A 117 17.00 6.68 2.35
CA GLU A 117 17.78 7.59 3.18
C GLU A 117 18.18 6.96 4.52
N LEU A 118 17.93 5.64 4.66
CA LEU A 118 18.12 4.90 5.91
C LEU A 118 19.52 5.02 6.45
N VAL A 119 19.65 5.43 7.71
CA VAL A 119 20.90 5.42 8.46
C VAL A 119 20.80 4.47 9.66
N TYR A 120 21.96 3.91 10.05
CA TYR A 120 22.01 2.95 11.15
C TYR A 120 21.39 3.47 12.46
N ASP A 121 21.57 4.77 12.75
CA ASP A 121 21.01 5.39 13.97
C ASP A 121 19.46 5.34 14.03
N GLU A 122 18.78 5.36 12.90
CA GLU A 122 17.33 5.18 12.86
C GLU A 122 16.92 3.76 13.28
N LEU A 123 17.57 2.74 12.73
CA LEU A 123 17.33 1.34 13.12
C LEU A 123 17.67 1.10 14.59
N LYS A 124 18.81 1.63 15.03
CA LYS A 124 19.24 1.54 16.44
C LYS A 124 18.20 2.16 17.37
N GLY A 125 17.69 3.35 17.04
CA GLY A 125 16.68 4.04 17.83
C GLY A 125 15.38 3.25 17.94
N ALA A 126 14.89 2.70 16.82
CA ALA A 126 13.72 1.84 16.82
C ALA A 126 13.90 0.61 17.72
N CYS A 127 15.06 -0.08 17.62
CA CYS A 127 15.35 -1.23 18.47
C CYS A 127 15.39 -0.85 19.95
N LEU A 128 16.05 0.25 20.31
CA LEU A 128 16.13 0.70 21.70
C LEU A 128 14.74 1.01 22.29
N TYR A 129 13.88 1.69 21.53
CA TYR A 129 12.51 1.96 22.00
C TYR A 129 11.71 0.68 22.18
N LEU A 130 11.75 -0.24 21.21
CA LEU A 130 11.00 -1.50 21.27
C LEU A 130 11.50 -2.46 22.37
N GLU A 131 12.79 -2.39 22.74
CA GLU A 131 13.35 -3.16 23.85
C GLU A 131 12.97 -2.56 25.20
N LEU A 132 12.94 -1.22 25.31
CA LEU A 132 12.73 -0.51 26.57
C LEU A 132 11.25 -0.24 26.87
N LYS A 133 10.39 -0.25 25.85
CA LYS A 133 8.96 0.10 25.98
C LYS A 133 8.08 -0.95 25.32
N ASP A 134 6.93 -1.19 25.92
CA ASP A 134 5.90 -2.05 25.34
C ASP A 134 4.93 -1.22 24.50
N VAL A 135 5.40 -0.81 23.33
CA VAL A 135 4.65 0.00 22.37
C VAL A 135 4.44 -0.76 21.06
N PRO A 136 3.36 -0.48 20.30
CA PRO A 136 3.14 -1.10 19.01
C PRO A 136 4.26 -0.75 18.02
N PHE A 137 4.65 -1.75 17.23
CA PHE A 137 5.52 -1.60 16.07
C PHE A 137 4.68 -1.76 14.81
N ILE A 138 4.60 -0.71 13.99
CA ILE A 138 3.73 -0.61 12.82
C ILE A 138 4.59 -0.36 11.59
N ALA A 139 4.29 -1.06 10.49
CA ALA A 139 4.92 -0.87 9.20
C ALA A 139 3.90 -0.38 8.17
N THR A 140 4.26 0.62 7.37
CA THR A 140 3.40 1.08 6.28
C THR A 140 3.17 0.00 5.23
N ASN A 141 4.17 -0.84 4.96
CA ASN A 141 4.07 -1.98 4.06
C ASN A 141 5.05 -3.08 4.46
N GLY A 142 4.79 -4.29 3.99
CA GLY A 142 5.62 -5.47 4.25
C GLY A 142 6.46 -5.93 3.07
N ASP A 143 6.56 -5.13 2.00
CA ASP A 143 7.27 -5.49 0.78
C ASP A 143 8.78 -5.65 1.05
N TRP A 144 9.36 -6.77 0.59
CA TRP A 144 10.78 -7.04 0.78
C TRP A 144 11.68 -6.26 -0.17
N ARG A 145 11.14 -5.97 -1.35
CA ARG A 145 11.85 -5.32 -2.43
C ARG A 145 10.93 -4.38 -3.21
N CYS A 146 11.46 -3.22 -3.56
CA CYS A 146 10.81 -2.26 -4.43
C CYS A 146 11.35 -2.43 -5.86
N PRO A 147 10.51 -2.67 -6.87
CA PRO A 147 10.95 -2.70 -8.26
C PRO A 147 11.35 -1.30 -8.72
N ILE A 148 12.43 -1.24 -9.50
CA ILE A 148 12.91 -0.03 -10.18
C ILE A 148 13.05 -0.28 -11.69
N GLU A 149 13.52 0.71 -12.44
CA GLU A 149 13.74 0.59 -13.88
C GLU A 149 14.63 -0.61 -14.21
N ASP A 150 14.54 -1.11 -15.45
CA ASP A 150 15.32 -2.24 -16.00
C ASP A 150 15.12 -3.59 -15.28
N GLY A 151 14.00 -3.78 -14.59
CA GLY A 151 13.68 -5.02 -13.88
C GLY A 151 14.54 -5.30 -12.65
N LEU A 152 15.22 -4.27 -12.15
CA LEU A 152 16.03 -4.35 -10.93
C LEU A 152 15.18 -4.11 -9.68
N TYR A 153 15.75 -4.46 -8.52
CA TYR A 153 15.08 -4.31 -7.24
C TYR A 153 15.99 -3.69 -6.20
N ILE A 154 15.43 -2.89 -5.31
CA ILE A 154 16.10 -2.36 -4.13
C ILE A 154 15.38 -2.84 -2.85
N PRO A 155 16.05 -2.85 -1.68
CA PRO A 155 15.41 -3.20 -0.41
C PRO A 155 14.23 -2.29 -0.10
N ASP A 156 13.15 -2.88 0.46
CA ASP A 156 11.94 -2.15 0.88
C ASP A 156 11.72 -2.30 2.40
N CYS A 157 10.62 -1.76 2.90
CA CYS A 157 10.26 -1.67 4.31
C CYS A 157 10.29 -3.02 5.04
N GLY A 158 9.85 -4.10 4.39
CA GLY A 158 9.85 -5.45 4.97
C GLY A 158 11.24 -5.91 5.41
N GLY A 159 12.29 -5.58 4.64
CA GLY A 159 13.67 -5.87 5.01
C GLY A 159 14.11 -5.13 6.28
N MET A 160 13.76 -3.85 6.41
CA MET A 160 14.04 -3.06 7.61
C MET A 160 13.29 -3.60 8.84
N CYS A 161 12.02 -3.96 8.68
CA CYS A 161 11.22 -4.58 9.73
C CYS A 161 11.81 -5.91 10.20
N GLU A 162 12.34 -6.71 9.27
CA GLU A 162 12.99 -7.97 9.64
C GLU A 162 14.28 -7.74 10.45
N TRP A 163 15.10 -6.74 10.13
CA TRP A 163 16.26 -6.41 10.96
C TRP A 163 15.87 -6.00 12.37
N ILE A 164 14.85 -5.15 12.51
CA ILE A 164 14.31 -4.74 13.82
C ILE A 164 13.78 -5.98 14.56
N TYR A 165 13.00 -6.83 13.88
CA TYR A 165 12.48 -8.07 14.46
C TYR A 165 13.58 -9.02 14.95
N ARG A 166 14.65 -9.23 14.16
CA ARG A 166 15.77 -10.09 14.55
C ARG A 166 16.54 -9.54 15.76
N CYS A 167 16.54 -8.24 15.94
CA CYS A 167 17.15 -7.59 17.09
C CYS A 167 16.27 -7.69 18.35
N THR A 168 14.96 -7.41 18.22
CA THR A 168 14.07 -7.16 19.35
C THR A 168 13.04 -8.26 19.62
N GLY A 169 12.85 -9.20 18.68
CA GLY A 169 11.74 -10.18 18.72
C GLY A 169 10.34 -9.58 18.47
N LYS A 170 10.22 -8.25 18.27
CA LYS A 170 8.94 -7.57 18.03
C LYS A 170 8.64 -7.54 16.53
N LYS A 171 7.50 -8.11 16.13
CA LYS A 171 7.01 -8.07 14.74
C LYS A 171 6.20 -6.81 14.50
N ALA A 172 6.40 -6.21 13.32
CA ALA A 172 5.57 -5.11 12.87
C ALA A 172 4.16 -5.60 12.47
N THR A 173 3.14 -4.81 12.84
CA THR A 173 1.82 -4.91 12.23
C THR A 173 1.85 -4.11 10.92
N VAL A 174 1.61 -4.78 9.81
CA VAL A 174 1.68 -4.17 8.47
C VAL A 174 0.34 -3.55 8.10
N MET A 175 0.32 -2.27 7.71
CA MET A 175 -0.89 -1.53 7.32
C MET A 175 -1.17 -1.56 5.82
N GLY A 176 -0.15 -1.80 4.98
CA GLY A 176 -0.30 -1.96 3.55
C GLY A 176 -0.86 -3.34 3.14
N LYS A 177 -1.16 -3.53 1.84
CA LYS A 177 -1.55 -4.85 1.29
C LYS A 177 -0.55 -5.92 1.74
N PRO A 178 -0.97 -7.10 2.18
CA PRO A 178 -2.33 -7.67 2.09
C PRO A 178 -3.22 -7.48 3.34
N ASN A 179 -3.00 -6.42 4.17
CA ASN A 179 -3.82 -6.17 5.35
C ASN A 179 -5.27 -5.80 4.95
N PRO A 180 -6.30 -6.50 5.46
CA PRO A 180 -7.70 -6.24 5.12
C PRO A 180 -8.22 -4.88 5.62
N GLU A 181 -7.58 -4.25 6.61
CA GLU A 181 -7.98 -2.92 7.12
C GLU A 181 -7.98 -1.84 6.03
N ILE A 182 -7.25 -2.05 4.92
CA ILE A 182 -7.29 -1.17 3.74
C ILE A 182 -8.70 -1.08 3.18
N ILE A 183 -9.37 -2.23 3.07
CA ILE A 183 -10.73 -2.29 2.51
C ILE A 183 -11.73 -1.68 3.47
N ASP A 184 -11.58 -1.94 4.78
CA ASP A 184 -12.41 -1.32 5.81
C ASP A 184 -12.25 0.21 5.80
N TYR A 185 -11.01 0.70 5.70
CA TYR A 185 -10.70 2.11 5.59
C TYR A 185 -11.33 2.75 4.33
N LEU A 186 -11.16 2.14 3.16
CA LEU A 186 -11.70 2.68 1.90
C LEU A 186 -13.22 2.63 1.88
N ALA A 187 -13.85 1.55 2.36
CA ALA A 187 -15.29 1.45 2.46
C ALA A 187 -15.89 2.55 3.36
N GLU A 188 -15.21 2.88 4.47
CA GLU A 188 -15.57 3.99 5.35
C GLU A 188 -15.45 5.35 4.63
N GLN A 189 -14.35 5.59 3.89
CA GLN A 189 -14.13 6.84 3.15
C GLN A 189 -15.19 7.10 2.08
N PHE A 190 -15.64 6.05 1.39
CA PHE A 190 -16.62 6.13 0.30
C PHE A 190 -18.07 5.89 0.77
N ASN A 191 -18.28 5.59 2.06
CA ASN A 191 -19.58 5.27 2.64
C ASN A 191 -20.30 4.16 1.84
N VAL A 192 -19.57 3.12 1.46
CA VAL A 192 -20.07 1.92 0.77
C VAL A 192 -19.95 0.71 1.69
N LYS A 193 -20.71 -0.33 1.38
CA LYS A 193 -20.56 -1.60 2.09
C LYS A 193 -19.33 -2.31 1.56
N LYS A 194 -18.66 -3.05 2.43
CA LYS A 194 -17.46 -3.81 2.08
C LYS A 194 -17.70 -4.80 0.95
N GLU A 195 -18.87 -5.43 0.93
CA GLU A 195 -19.29 -6.38 -0.11
C GLU A 195 -19.49 -5.73 -1.49
N GLU A 196 -19.53 -4.41 -1.56
CA GLU A 196 -19.62 -3.65 -2.82
C GLU A 196 -18.24 -3.27 -3.36
N VAL A 197 -17.16 -3.65 -2.67
CA VAL A 197 -15.78 -3.37 -3.06
C VAL A 197 -15.17 -4.56 -3.80
N MET A 198 -14.57 -4.32 -4.95
CA MET A 198 -13.73 -5.30 -5.66
C MET A 198 -12.30 -4.79 -5.73
N VAL A 199 -11.35 -5.68 -5.41
CA VAL A 199 -9.92 -5.39 -5.58
C VAL A 199 -9.46 -5.85 -6.95
N VAL A 200 -8.76 -4.98 -7.68
CA VAL A 200 -8.17 -5.31 -8.99
C VAL A 200 -6.66 -5.16 -8.92
N GLY A 201 -5.92 -6.18 -9.31
CA GLY A 201 -4.46 -6.14 -9.30
C GLY A 201 -3.82 -7.31 -10.02
N ASP A 202 -2.49 -7.29 -10.10
CA ASP A 202 -1.69 -8.26 -10.82
C ASP A 202 -0.82 -9.14 -9.91
N ARG A 203 -0.74 -8.81 -8.59
CA ARG A 203 0.08 -9.54 -7.63
C ARG A 203 -0.75 -10.39 -6.69
N LEU A 204 -0.49 -11.70 -6.69
CA LEU A 204 -1.24 -12.65 -5.86
C LEU A 204 -1.05 -12.42 -4.36
N TYR A 205 0.18 -12.21 -3.92
CA TYR A 205 0.56 -12.11 -2.50
C TYR A 205 0.28 -10.74 -1.85
N THR A 206 -0.16 -9.76 -2.63
CA THR A 206 -0.58 -8.44 -2.13
C THR A 206 -2.00 -8.11 -2.57
N ASP A 207 -2.22 -7.88 -3.87
CA ASP A 207 -3.51 -7.40 -4.39
C ASP A 207 -4.63 -8.42 -4.22
N ILE A 208 -4.38 -9.67 -4.63
CA ILE A 208 -5.40 -10.71 -4.53
C ILE A 208 -5.58 -11.13 -3.07
N LEU A 209 -4.49 -11.28 -2.35
CA LEU A 209 -4.53 -11.68 -0.95
C LEU A 209 -5.26 -10.66 -0.06
N VAL A 210 -5.21 -9.34 -0.35
CA VAL A 210 -5.99 -8.37 0.42
C VAL A 210 -7.49 -8.56 0.22
N GLY A 211 -7.93 -8.86 -1.01
CA GLY A 211 -9.34 -9.19 -1.30
C GLY A 211 -9.80 -10.44 -0.55
N VAL A 212 -8.99 -11.50 -0.60
CA VAL A 212 -9.25 -12.75 0.14
C VAL A 212 -9.32 -12.52 1.65
N ASN A 213 -8.34 -11.80 2.22
CA ASN A 213 -8.29 -11.50 3.66
C ASN A 213 -9.47 -10.63 4.10
N ALA A 214 -9.87 -9.68 3.25
CA ALA A 214 -11.02 -8.81 3.50
C ALA A 214 -12.37 -9.48 3.22
N LYS A 215 -12.38 -10.64 2.54
CA LYS A 215 -13.59 -11.37 2.08
C LYS A 215 -14.42 -10.53 1.11
N VAL A 216 -13.75 -9.87 0.17
CA VAL A 216 -14.35 -9.13 -0.93
C VAL A 216 -13.92 -9.73 -2.26
N ASP A 217 -14.62 -9.39 -3.33
CA ASP A 217 -14.24 -9.84 -4.66
C ASP A 217 -12.85 -9.35 -5.05
N SER A 218 -12.09 -10.23 -5.70
CA SER A 218 -10.76 -9.93 -6.21
C SER A 218 -10.63 -10.36 -7.67
N LEU A 219 -10.11 -9.47 -8.49
CA LEU A 219 -9.84 -9.67 -9.90
C LEU A 219 -8.32 -9.66 -10.13
N CYS A 220 -7.80 -10.80 -10.57
CA CYS A 220 -6.41 -10.88 -11.04
C CYS A 220 -6.33 -10.55 -12.54
N VAL A 221 -5.50 -9.56 -12.90
CA VAL A 221 -5.16 -9.29 -14.31
C VAL A 221 -3.79 -9.88 -14.61
N LEU A 222 -3.69 -10.56 -15.76
CA LEU A 222 -2.47 -11.27 -16.19
C LEU A 222 -1.52 -10.37 -17.00
N SER A 223 -1.79 -9.07 -17.03
CA SER A 223 -0.96 -8.07 -17.71
C SER A 223 0.30 -7.66 -16.96
N GLY A 224 0.45 -8.10 -15.70
CA GLY A 224 1.54 -7.71 -14.82
C GLY A 224 2.43 -8.87 -14.37
N GLU A 225 2.64 -8.99 -13.05
CA GLU A 225 3.61 -9.91 -12.45
C GLU A 225 3.17 -11.38 -12.53
N SER A 226 1.87 -11.68 -12.34
CA SER A 226 1.40 -13.06 -12.21
C SER A 226 0.94 -13.64 -13.54
N SER A 227 1.39 -14.87 -13.83
CA SER A 227 0.89 -15.69 -14.93
C SER A 227 -0.33 -16.53 -14.52
N LEU A 228 -1.03 -17.10 -15.51
CA LEU A 228 -2.14 -18.03 -15.25
C LEU A 228 -1.68 -19.29 -14.47
N GLU A 229 -0.45 -19.74 -14.71
CA GLU A 229 0.16 -20.86 -13.99
C GLU A 229 0.38 -20.50 -12.51
N ASP A 230 0.86 -19.28 -12.24
CA ASP A 230 1.03 -18.80 -10.87
C ASP A 230 -0.31 -18.72 -10.13
N VAL A 231 -1.35 -18.20 -10.79
CA VAL A 231 -2.71 -18.16 -10.22
C VAL A 231 -3.20 -19.56 -9.88
N LYS A 232 -3.06 -20.54 -10.80
CA LYS A 232 -3.49 -21.92 -10.55
C LYS A 232 -2.75 -22.60 -9.42
N ALA A 233 -1.47 -22.24 -9.21
CA ALA A 233 -0.63 -22.80 -8.14
C ALA A 233 -0.80 -22.11 -6.80
N TYR A 234 -1.41 -20.92 -6.77
CA TYR A 234 -1.54 -20.14 -5.55
C TYR A 234 -2.68 -20.65 -4.67
N GLU A 235 -2.44 -20.74 -3.36
CA GLU A 235 -3.40 -21.27 -2.39
C GLU A 235 -4.69 -20.40 -2.32
N HIS A 236 -4.54 -19.08 -2.43
CA HIS A 236 -5.63 -18.12 -2.31
C HIS A 236 -6.09 -17.66 -3.69
N GLN A 237 -7.19 -18.23 -4.17
CA GLN A 237 -7.68 -17.97 -5.52
C GLN A 237 -8.40 -16.61 -5.62
N PRO A 238 -8.21 -15.84 -6.70
CA PRO A 238 -9.03 -14.67 -6.99
C PRO A 238 -10.46 -15.08 -7.34
N THR A 239 -11.42 -14.16 -7.15
CA THR A 239 -12.82 -14.37 -7.59
C THR A 239 -12.90 -14.41 -9.12
N TYR A 240 -12.12 -13.54 -9.79
CA TYR A 240 -12.10 -13.40 -11.24
C TYR A 240 -10.66 -13.34 -11.77
N ILE A 241 -10.49 -13.77 -13.03
CA ILE A 241 -9.21 -13.68 -13.76
C ILE A 241 -9.52 -13.11 -15.14
N LEU A 242 -8.77 -12.08 -15.56
CA LEU A 242 -8.82 -11.49 -16.88
C LEU A 242 -7.41 -11.35 -17.45
N ASP A 243 -7.27 -11.36 -18.76
CA ASP A 243 -5.98 -11.12 -19.41
C ASP A 243 -5.46 -9.70 -19.13
N SER A 244 -6.38 -8.73 -19.07
CA SER A 244 -6.07 -7.31 -18.83
C SER A 244 -7.28 -6.57 -18.32
N ILE A 245 -7.06 -5.37 -17.77
CA ILE A 245 -8.13 -4.46 -17.32
C ILE A 245 -9.08 -4.05 -18.47
N LYS A 246 -8.67 -4.16 -19.72
CA LYS A 246 -9.51 -3.88 -20.91
C LYS A 246 -10.81 -4.71 -20.93
N ASP A 247 -10.77 -5.90 -20.33
CA ASP A 247 -11.88 -6.85 -20.33
C ASP A 247 -12.81 -6.65 -19.10
N LEU A 248 -12.49 -5.67 -18.24
CA LEU A 248 -13.30 -5.34 -17.05
C LEU A 248 -14.73 -4.91 -17.39
N PRO A 249 -15.00 -4.08 -18.43
CA PRO A 249 -16.36 -3.74 -18.81
C PRO A 249 -17.23 -4.96 -19.08
N ASP A 250 -16.74 -5.93 -19.83
CA ASP A 250 -17.49 -7.17 -20.16
C ASP A 250 -17.79 -8.04 -18.93
N LEU A 251 -16.92 -7.95 -17.90
CA LEU A 251 -17.18 -8.63 -16.61
C LEU A 251 -18.30 -7.95 -15.82
N LEU A 252 -18.33 -6.63 -15.83
CA LEU A 252 -19.30 -5.83 -15.05
C LEU A 252 -20.71 -5.79 -15.69
N GLU A 253 -20.86 -6.19 -16.96
CA GLU A 253 -22.16 -6.29 -17.65
C GLU A 253 -22.87 -7.64 -17.41
N LYS A 254 -22.22 -8.61 -16.78
CA LYS A 254 -22.76 -9.96 -16.53
C LYS A 254 -23.48 -10.05 -15.20
#